data_dee9131447769e9cb2d2c322bfd46f20
#
_entry.id   dee9131447769e9cb2d2c322bfd46f20
#
_cell.length_a   1.000
_cell.length_b   1.000
_cell.length_c   1.000
_cell.angle_alpha   90.00
_cell.angle_beta   90.00
_cell.angle_gamma   90.00
#
_symmetry.space_group_name_H-M   'P 1'
#
loop_
_entity.id
_entity.type
_entity.pdbx_description
1 polymer ?
#
loop_
_entity_poly.entity_id
_entity_poly.type
_entity_poly.pdbx_seq_one_letter_code
_entity_poly.pdbx_strand_id
1 'polypeptide(L)'
;MPLPPLPLRERRVFVDSSAYLALLDTNDEHHREAIETLQELAEARYRQFTTNVLLIESHALILSVLGRDRAAQFLKDMAESNTVVIRVRAADEERAKQILFQYTDKDFSFADALSFTVMERLTIRLAFTFDRDFAQYGLTAIPQQRGGVAS
;
A
#
# COMPACT_ATOMS: atom_id res chain seq x y z
N MET A 1 -11.59 11.85 5.55
CA MET A 1 -12.77 11.12 5.13
C MET A 1 -12.98 9.90 5.99
N PRO A 2 -14.16 9.70 6.50
CA PRO A 2 -14.37 8.54 7.36
C PRO A 2 -14.28 7.24 6.56
N LEU A 3 -13.84 6.22 7.24
CA LEU A 3 -13.79 4.89 6.64
C LEU A 3 -15.21 4.36 6.42
N PRO A 4 -15.43 3.55 5.39
CA PRO A 4 -16.75 3.02 5.13
C PRO A 4 -17.22 2.10 6.27
N PRO A 5 -18.53 2.12 6.59
CA PRO A 5 -19.05 1.28 7.67
C PRO A 5 -19.24 -0.16 7.21
N LEU A 6 -18.16 -0.92 7.16
CA LEU A 6 -18.20 -2.31 6.70
C LEU A 6 -18.28 -3.31 7.86
N PRO A 7 -18.79 -4.51 7.60
CA PRO A 7 -18.68 -5.60 8.57
C PRO A 7 -17.21 -5.90 8.86
N LEU A 8 -16.89 -6.39 10.06
CA LEU A 8 -15.50 -6.63 10.43
C LEU A 8 -14.73 -7.49 9.44
N ARG A 9 -15.35 -8.54 8.90
CA ARG A 9 -14.67 -9.43 7.96
C ARG A 9 -14.29 -8.75 6.65
N GLU A 10 -14.92 -7.60 6.35
CA GLU A 10 -14.62 -6.86 5.13
C GLU A 10 -13.71 -5.67 5.40
N ARG A 11 -13.31 -5.45 6.64
CA ARG A 11 -12.42 -4.35 6.99
C ARG A 11 -10.98 -4.77 6.74
N ARG A 12 -10.60 -4.72 5.49
CA ARG A 12 -9.28 -5.09 5.03
C ARG A 12 -8.69 -3.94 4.23
N VAL A 13 -7.42 -3.66 4.46
CA VAL A 13 -6.71 -2.61 3.76
C VAL A 13 -5.38 -3.14 3.24
N PHE A 14 -5.04 -2.77 2.02
CA PHE A 14 -3.76 -3.12 1.42
C PHE A 14 -2.80 -1.97 1.65
N VAL A 15 -1.60 -2.23 2.13
CA VAL A 15 -0.63 -1.18 2.48
C VAL A 15 0.51 -1.17 1.48
N ASP A 16 0.71 -0.02 0.85
CA ASP A 16 1.74 0.20 -0.15
C ASP A 16 3.04 0.71 0.48
N SER A 17 4.14 0.58 -0.23
CA SER A 17 5.47 1.01 0.22
C SER A 17 5.52 2.51 0.57
N SER A 18 4.78 3.35 -0.17
CA SER A 18 4.74 4.78 0.11
C SER A 18 4.18 5.08 1.50
N ALA A 19 3.22 4.28 1.96
CA ALA A 19 2.65 4.43 3.29
C ALA A 19 3.66 4.01 4.36
N TYR A 20 4.39 2.92 4.16
CA TYR A 20 5.41 2.49 5.13
C TYR A 20 6.50 3.55 5.29
N LEU A 21 7.00 4.12 4.20
CA LEU A 21 8.01 5.16 4.29
C LEU A 21 7.45 6.39 5.01
N ALA A 22 6.26 6.84 4.66
CA ALA A 22 5.65 8.02 5.29
C ALA A 22 5.43 7.82 6.79
N LEU A 23 5.10 6.58 7.22
CA LEU A 23 4.95 6.28 8.63
C LEU A 23 6.27 6.36 9.39
N LEU A 24 7.38 5.99 8.76
CA LEU A 24 8.67 5.91 9.44
C LEU A 24 9.53 7.15 9.29
N ASP A 25 9.35 7.91 8.23
CA ASP A 25 10.16 9.09 7.98
C ASP A 25 9.45 10.34 8.48
N THR A 26 9.90 10.87 9.63
CA THR A 26 9.29 12.05 10.25
C THR A 26 9.47 13.31 9.41
N ASN A 27 10.37 13.28 8.42
CA ASN A 27 10.58 14.39 7.51
C ASN A 27 9.78 14.27 6.21
N ASP A 28 9.06 13.17 6.04
CA ASP A 28 8.23 12.99 4.86
C ASP A 28 7.04 13.94 4.91
N GLU A 29 6.70 14.57 3.79
CA GLU A 29 5.58 15.51 3.75
C GLU A 29 4.25 14.87 4.12
N HIS A 30 4.14 13.56 3.96
CA HIS A 30 2.92 12.82 4.28
C HIS A 30 2.94 12.15 5.65
N HIS A 31 3.98 12.39 6.44
CA HIS A 31 4.13 11.68 7.73
C HIS A 31 2.92 11.83 8.64
N ARG A 32 2.43 13.05 8.81
CA ARG A 32 1.31 13.33 9.70
C ARG A 32 0.05 12.61 9.23
N GLU A 33 -0.26 12.72 7.93
CA GLU A 33 -1.43 12.06 7.38
C GLU A 33 -1.32 10.55 7.50
N ALA A 34 -0.12 10.00 7.33
CA ALA A 34 0.11 8.56 7.45
C ALA A 34 -0.18 8.08 8.88
N ILE A 35 0.30 8.81 9.89
CA ILE A 35 0.06 8.46 11.28
C ILE A 35 -1.44 8.52 11.60
N GLU A 36 -2.12 9.58 11.16
CA GLU A 36 -3.56 9.73 11.38
C GLU A 36 -4.35 8.60 10.72
N THR A 37 -3.98 8.26 9.49
CA THR A 37 -4.64 7.17 8.75
C THR A 37 -4.43 5.83 9.45
N LEU A 38 -3.21 5.56 9.92
CA LEU A 38 -2.94 4.31 10.64
C LEU A 38 -3.79 4.23 11.91
N GLN A 39 -3.92 5.34 12.65
CA GLN A 39 -4.74 5.38 13.85
C GLN A 39 -6.21 5.11 13.53
N GLU A 40 -6.74 5.71 12.46
CA GLU A 40 -8.11 5.47 12.05
C GLU A 40 -8.34 4.01 11.68
N LEU A 41 -7.40 3.41 10.95
CA LEU A 41 -7.50 2.00 10.57
C LEU A 41 -7.47 1.08 11.80
N ALA A 42 -6.61 1.40 12.77
CA ALA A 42 -6.51 0.61 14.00
C ALA A 42 -7.78 0.71 14.83
N GLU A 43 -8.32 1.92 14.99
CA GLU A 43 -9.54 2.12 15.74
C GLU A 43 -10.73 1.42 15.10
N ALA A 44 -10.78 1.40 13.77
CA ALA A 44 -11.84 0.73 13.04
C ALA A 44 -11.57 -0.77 12.84
N ARG A 45 -10.48 -1.29 13.40
CA ARG A 45 -10.12 -2.72 13.36
C ARG A 45 -9.95 -3.25 11.94
N TYR A 46 -9.31 -2.49 11.09
CA TYR A 46 -8.96 -2.97 9.75
C TYR A 46 -7.78 -3.92 9.81
N ARG A 47 -7.90 -5.02 9.07
CA ARG A 47 -6.81 -5.96 8.95
C ARG A 47 -5.92 -5.52 7.80
N GLN A 48 -4.61 -5.50 8.03
CA GLN A 48 -3.66 -5.01 7.05
C GLN A 48 -3.07 -6.14 6.21
N PHE A 49 -2.95 -5.90 4.92
CA PHE A 49 -2.39 -6.84 3.95
C PHE A 49 -1.32 -6.13 3.14
N THR A 50 -0.30 -6.84 2.75
CA THR A 50 0.71 -6.37 1.81
C THR A 50 1.23 -7.57 1.03
N THR A 51 2.26 -7.41 0.20
CA THR A 51 2.86 -8.52 -0.51
C THR A 51 4.34 -8.65 -0.18
N ASN A 52 4.91 -9.81 -0.48
CA ASN A 52 6.36 -10.00 -0.36
C ASN A 52 7.13 -9.03 -1.28
N VAL A 53 6.57 -8.67 -2.42
CA VAL A 53 7.20 -7.72 -3.34
C VAL A 53 7.24 -6.33 -2.70
N LEU A 54 6.14 -5.87 -2.09
CA LEU A 54 6.13 -4.58 -1.41
C LEU A 54 6.98 -4.57 -0.16
N LEU A 55 7.11 -5.70 0.53
CA LEU A 55 8.00 -5.79 1.67
C LEU A 55 9.44 -5.55 1.24
N ILE A 56 9.86 -6.16 0.15
CA ILE A 56 11.19 -5.99 -0.42
C ILE A 56 11.39 -4.55 -0.90
N GLU A 57 10.41 -4.00 -1.62
CA GLU A 57 10.47 -2.64 -2.11
C GLU A 57 10.53 -1.64 -0.95
N SER A 58 9.72 -1.84 0.08
CA SER A 58 9.70 -0.96 1.25
C SER A 58 11.02 -0.99 2.00
N HIS A 59 11.61 -2.17 2.19
CA HIS A 59 12.92 -2.28 2.83
C HIS A 59 13.97 -1.50 2.04
N ALA A 60 14.01 -1.66 0.71
CA ALA A 60 14.97 -0.96 -0.13
C ALA A 60 14.80 0.56 -0.05
N LEU A 61 13.56 1.02 -0.03
CA LEU A 61 13.24 2.44 0.06
C LEU A 61 13.64 3.01 1.42
N ILE A 62 13.32 2.33 2.51
CA ILE A 62 13.68 2.73 3.86
C ILE A 62 15.21 2.74 4.02
N LEU A 63 15.87 1.75 3.46
CA LEU A 63 17.34 1.67 3.48
C LEU A 63 17.94 2.91 2.80
N SER A 64 17.40 3.29 1.67
CA SER A 64 17.89 4.44 0.92
C SER A 64 17.68 5.77 1.65
N VAL A 65 16.55 5.94 2.29
CA VAL A 65 16.17 7.21 2.91
C VAL A 65 16.59 7.31 4.37
N LEU A 66 16.43 6.24 5.14
CA LEU A 66 16.62 6.26 6.59
C LEU A 66 17.80 5.42 7.09
N GLY A 67 18.42 4.65 6.23
CA GLY A 67 19.62 3.89 6.58
C GLY A 67 19.34 2.46 7.04
N ARG A 68 20.43 1.73 7.23
CA ARG A 68 20.43 0.29 7.49
C ARG A 68 19.67 -0.10 8.75
N ASP A 69 19.88 0.60 9.84
CA ASP A 69 19.27 0.20 11.12
C ASP A 69 17.75 0.32 11.12
N ARG A 70 17.23 1.39 10.51
CA ARG A 70 15.79 1.60 10.38
C ARG A 70 15.19 0.57 9.43
N ALA A 71 15.90 0.24 8.36
CA ALA A 71 15.44 -0.76 7.40
C ALA A 71 15.41 -2.16 8.04
N ALA A 72 16.41 -2.51 8.84
CA ALA A 72 16.42 -3.79 9.56
C ALA A 72 15.29 -3.84 10.58
N GLN A 73 15.05 -2.76 11.30
CA GLN A 73 13.99 -2.70 12.31
C GLN A 73 12.61 -2.86 11.65
N PHE A 74 12.43 -2.27 10.46
CA PHE A 74 11.19 -2.44 9.70
C PHE A 74 10.88 -3.92 9.45
N LEU A 75 11.88 -4.70 9.03
CA LEU A 75 11.66 -6.14 8.78
C LEU A 75 11.31 -6.90 10.07
N LYS A 76 11.96 -6.54 11.18
CA LYS A 76 11.65 -7.17 12.47
C LYS A 76 10.23 -6.84 12.91
N ASP A 77 9.83 -5.58 12.79
CA ASP A 77 8.50 -5.13 13.18
C ASP A 77 7.43 -5.79 12.32
N MET A 78 7.69 -5.93 11.02
CA MET A 78 6.75 -6.60 10.13
C MET A 78 6.58 -8.07 10.49
N ALA A 79 7.67 -8.76 10.84
CA ALA A 79 7.61 -10.16 11.22
C ALA A 79 6.80 -10.38 12.50
N GLU A 80 6.80 -9.40 13.41
CA GLU A 80 6.06 -9.48 14.66
C GLU A 80 4.64 -8.92 14.56
N SER A 81 4.32 -8.23 13.48
CA SER A 81 3.01 -7.62 13.32
C SER A 81 1.96 -8.63 12.89
N ASN A 82 0.69 -8.21 12.93
CA ASN A 82 -0.41 -9.02 12.43
C ASN A 82 -0.71 -8.77 10.96
N THR A 83 0.16 -8.03 10.27
CA THR A 83 -0.02 -7.77 8.84
C THR A 83 0.13 -9.08 8.06
N VAL A 84 -0.81 -9.34 7.16
CA VAL A 84 -0.77 -10.53 6.33
C VAL A 84 0.08 -10.23 5.10
N VAL A 85 1.16 -10.96 4.93
CA VAL A 85 2.04 -10.80 3.76
C VAL A 85 1.66 -11.86 2.73
N ILE A 86 1.06 -11.42 1.62
CA ILE A 86 0.62 -12.31 0.56
C ILE A 86 1.78 -12.59 -0.38
N ARG A 87 2.00 -13.86 -0.69
CA ARG A 87 3.01 -14.21 -1.68
C ARG A 87 2.46 -14.00 -3.07
N VAL A 88 3.22 -13.29 -3.90
CA VAL A 88 2.88 -13.12 -5.29
C VAL A 88 3.10 -14.44 -6.02
N ARG A 89 2.11 -14.87 -6.80
CA ARG A 89 2.14 -16.12 -7.54
C ARG A 89 2.52 -15.87 -9.00
N ALA A 90 2.93 -16.92 -9.69
CA ALA A 90 3.20 -16.83 -11.13
C ALA A 90 1.98 -16.30 -11.89
N ALA A 91 0.79 -16.74 -11.53
CA ALA A 91 -0.44 -16.26 -12.16
C ALA A 91 -0.68 -14.77 -11.92
N ASP A 92 -0.27 -14.24 -10.76
CA ASP A 92 -0.35 -12.81 -10.47
C ASP A 92 0.59 -12.03 -11.39
N GLU A 93 1.80 -12.56 -11.64
CA GLU A 93 2.74 -11.91 -12.54
C GLU A 93 2.18 -11.84 -13.96
N GLU A 94 1.55 -12.91 -14.42
CA GLU A 94 0.95 -12.93 -15.77
C GLU A 94 -0.19 -11.92 -15.88
N ARG A 95 -1.06 -11.85 -14.86
CA ARG A 95 -2.14 -10.88 -14.86
C ARG A 95 -1.60 -9.45 -14.80
N ALA A 96 -0.58 -9.21 -13.98
CA ALA A 96 0.04 -7.89 -13.86
C ALA A 96 0.62 -7.42 -15.20
N LYS A 97 1.25 -8.33 -15.97
CA LYS A 97 1.75 -7.99 -17.29
C LYS A 97 0.61 -7.59 -18.23
N GLN A 98 -0.52 -8.31 -18.17
CA GLN A 98 -1.68 -7.96 -18.96
C GLN A 98 -2.18 -6.56 -18.64
N ILE A 99 -2.18 -6.19 -17.35
CA ILE A 99 -2.57 -4.84 -16.94
C ILE A 99 -1.65 -3.81 -17.57
N LEU A 100 -0.33 -4.04 -17.51
CA LEU A 100 0.62 -3.11 -18.09
C LEU A 100 0.45 -2.97 -19.59
N PHE A 101 0.19 -4.06 -20.30
CA PHE A 101 0.01 -4.03 -21.74
C PHE A 101 -1.31 -3.37 -22.14
N GLN A 102 -2.32 -3.46 -21.29
CA GLN A 102 -3.63 -2.90 -21.58
C GLN A 102 -3.70 -1.39 -21.31
N TYR A 103 -3.04 -0.91 -20.26
CA TYR A 103 -3.10 0.49 -19.85
C TYR A 103 -1.95 1.29 -20.48
N THR A 104 -2.00 1.47 -21.79
CA THR A 104 -0.92 2.10 -22.55
C THR A 104 -0.76 3.59 -22.26
N ASP A 105 -1.75 4.21 -21.67
CA ASP A 105 -1.72 5.63 -21.31
C ASP A 105 -1.29 5.87 -19.86
N LYS A 106 -0.89 4.81 -19.14
CA LYS A 106 -0.46 4.91 -17.74
C LYS A 106 0.98 4.44 -17.59
N ASP A 107 1.63 4.97 -16.57
CA ASP A 107 3.01 4.60 -16.25
C ASP A 107 3.08 3.72 -15.01
N PHE A 108 2.15 2.77 -14.88
CA PHE A 108 2.18 1.84 -13.76
C PHE A 108 3.46 1.02 -13.78
N SER A 109 4.11 0.86 -12.62
CA SER A 109 5.24 -0.05 -12.52
C SER A 109 4.74 -1.49 -12.45
N PHE A 110 5.64 -2.45 -12.66
CA PHE A 110 5.29 -3.86 -12.51
C PHE A 110 4.87 -4.15 -11.05
N ALA A 111 5.55 -3.54 -10.09
CA ALA A 111 5.18 -3.69 -8.68
C ALA A 111 3.77 -3.15 -8.41
N ASP A 112 3.39 -2.02 -9.02
CA ASP A 112 2.04 -1.48 -8.91
C ASP A 112 1.03 -2.46 -9.47
N ALA A 113 1.28 -2.96 -10.66
CA ALA A 113 0.37 -3.90 -11.32
C ALA A 113 0.22 -5.20 -10.54
N LEU A 114 1.29 -5.66 -9.88
CA LEU A 114 1.22 -6.81 -8.98
C LEU A 114 0.35 -6.52 -7.77
N SER A 115 0.44 -5.32 -7.21
CA SER A 115 -0.40 -4.91 -6.09
C SER A 115 -1.87 -4.89 -6.50
N PHE A 116 -2.18 -4.30 -7.66
CA PHE A 116 -3.55 -4.26 -8.18
C PHE A 116 -4.10 -5.68 -8.39
N THR A 117 -3.27 -6.57 -8.93
CA THR A 117 -3.66 -7.95 -9.18
C THR A 117 -4.00 -8.69 -7.90
N VAL A 118 -3.16 -8.55 -6.87
CA VAL A 118 -3.38 -9.21 -5.59
C VAL A 118 -4.62 -8.64 -4.90
N MET A 119 -4.82 -7.32 -4.96
CA MET A 119 -6.02 -6.71 -4.42
C MET A 119 -7.28 -7.22 -5.11
N GLU A 120 -7.26 -7.35 -6.45
CA GLU A 120 -8.37 -7.92 -7.19
C GLU A 120 -8.65 -9.36 -6.74
N ARG A 121 -7.60 -10.17 -6.67
CA ARG A 121 -7.72 -11.58 -6.30
C ARG A 121 -8.33 -11.76 -4.92
N LEU A 122 -7.99 -10.90 -3.98
CA LEU A 122 -8.48 -10.97 -2.61
C LEU A 122 -9.74 -10.14 -2.38
N THR A 123 -10.20 -9.43 -3.36
CA THR A 123 -11.35 -8.52 -3.28
C THR A 123 -11.13 -7.45 -2.19
N ILE A 124 -9.92 -6.91 -2.13
CA ILE A 124 -9.59 -5.78 -1.27
C ILE A 124 -9.60 -4.54 -2.15
N ARG A 125 -10.45 -3.57 -1.85
CA ARG A 125 -10.57 -2.36 -2.66
C ARG A 125 -9.92 -1.14 -2.06
N LEU A 126 -9.57 -1.19 -0.77
CA LEU A 126 -9.00 -0.05 -0.06
C LEU A 126 -7.49 -0.18 0.04
N ALA A 127 -6.77 0.83 -0.40
CA ALA A 127 -5.31 0.87 -0.32
C ALA A 127 -4.85 2.05 0.54
N PHE A 128 -3.96 1.78 1.48
CA PHE A 128 -3.28 2.82 2.25
C PHE A 128 -2.02 3.17 1.45
N THR A 129 -2.06 4.30 0.77
CA THR A 129 -1.03 4.68 -0.20
C THR A 129 -1.01 6.18 -0.42
N PHE A 130 0.14 6.70 -0.80
CA PHE A 130 0.29 8.08 -1.29
C PHE A 130 0.60 8.12 -2.79
N ASP A 131 0.54 6.95 -3.46
CA ASP A 131 0.76 6.84 -4.87
C ASP A 131 -0.58 6.97 -5.61
N ARG A 132 -0.66 7.87 -6.59
CA ARG A 132 -1.89 8.10 -7.35
C ARG A 132 -2.29 6.94 -8.22
N ASP A 133 -1.38 6.05 -8.53
CA ASP A 133 -1.63 4.95 -9.45
C ASP A 133 -2.75 4.03 -8.98
N PHE A 134 -2.89 3.84 -7.68
CA PHE A 134 -3.96 3.00 -7.14
C PHE A 134 -5.35 3.56 -7.48
N ALA A 135 -5.54 4.87 -7.28
CA ALA A 135 -6.80 5.52 -7.63
C ALA A 135 -7.01 5.55 -9.14
N GLN A 136 -5.93 5.74 -9.92
CA GLN A 136 -6.03 5.74 -11.37
C GLN A 136 -6.44 4.37 -11.93
N TYR A 137 -6.08 3.31 -11.25
CA TYR A 137 -6.49 1.97 -11.65
C TYR A 137 -7.96 1.68 -11.27
N GLY A 138 -8.52 2.44 -10.35
CA GLY A 138 -9.91 2.25 -9.93
C GLY A 138 -10.08 1.76 -8.50
N LEU A 139 -9.01 1.73 -7.73
CA LEU A 139 -9.05 1.35 -6.32
C LEU A 139 -9.30 2.59 -5.46
N THR A 140 -9.70 2.38 -4.21
CA THR A 140 -9.92 3.49 -3.29
C THR A 140 -8.67 3.71 -2.46
N ALA A 141 -8.08 4.88 -2.56
CA ALA A 141 -6.87 5.21 -1.79
C ALA A 141 -7.23 5.98 -0.51
N ILE A 142 -6.55 5.68 0.57
CA ILE A 142 -6.60 6.45 1.80
C ILE A 142 -5.17 6.78 2.24
N PRO A 143 -4.91 7.96 2.81
CA PRO A 143 -5.87 9.05 2.94
C PRO A 143 -6.29 9.55 1.56
N GLN A 144 -7.49 10.15 1.49
CA GLN A 144 -7.98 10.65 0.22
C GLN A 144 -7.08 11.81 -0.19
N GLN A 145 -6.55 11.72 -1.41
CA GLN A 145 -5.63 12.75 -1.87
C GLN A 145 -6.41 13.98 -2.33
N ARG A 146 -5.95 15.14 -1.86
CA ARG A 146 -6.58 16.37 -2.25
C ARG A 146 -6.04 16.89 -3.53
N GLY A 147 -5.17 16.29 -4.03
CA GLY A 147 -4.47 16.85 -5.06
C GLY A 147 -5.08 17.19 -6.28
N GLY A 148 -6.05 16.62 -6.52
CA GLY A 148 -6.59 16.88 -7.74
C GLY A 148 -6.91 18.28 -7.91
N VAL A 149 -6.97 18.81 -6.90
CA VAL A 149 -7.40 20.01 -6.94
C VAL A 149 -6.67 20.85 -7.67
N ALA A 150 -5.69 20.81 -7.54
CA ALA A 150 -5.03 21.68 -8.10
C ALA A 150 -5.16 21.78 -9.37
N SER A 151 -5.62 21.12 -9.58
CA SER A 151 -5.55 21.24 -10.72
C SER A 151 -5.68 22.05 -11.40
#